data_387e093a30137ed07504fdf2f1ebae74
#
_entry.id   387e093a30137ed07504fdf2f1ebae74
#
_cell.length_a   1.000
_cell.length_b   1.000
_cell.length_c   1.000
_cell.angle_alpha   90.00
_cell.angle_beta   90.00
_cell.angle_gamma   90.00
#
_symmetry.space_group_name_H-M   'P 1'
#
loop_
_entity.id
_entity.type
_entity.pdbx_description
1 polymer ?
#
loop_
_entity_poly.entity_id
_entity_poly.type
_entity_poly.pdbx_seq_one_letter_code
_entity_poly.pdbx_strand_id
1 'polypeptide(L)'
;EGDITYLAHPKYAVEIGNTRASAIVLAQQPEKCSLSMIIVENPLYAFSLIISRFCVQPHSPKGINPQAVIGQDVTLGKDISIYPFVTIGNRVKIGNRVTLYPGVFVGDDSVIEEDCLIYPHVSIMDKVSIGKRVIVHSGTVIGSDGYGYVSNNGKHHKIPQVGGVLIEDDVEIGSNVSIDRAALGKTIIKRGTKIDNLVQIAHNV
;
A
#
# COMPACT_ATOMS: atom_id res chain seq x y z
N GLU A 1 18.40 26.30 -7.94
CA GLU A 1 17.76 27.10 -9.00
C GLU A 1 16.79 26.18 -9.77
N GLY A 2 15.53 26.63 -9.97
CA GLY A 2 14.48 25.78 -10.55
C GLY A 2 13.67 24.96 -9.55
N ASP A 3 14.09 24.90 -8.29
CA ASP A 3 13.39 24.14 -7.24
C ASP A 3 12.18 24.88 -6.70
N ILE A 4 11.21 24.11 -6.17
CA ILE A 4 10.07 24.60 -5.41
C ILE A 4 10.13 24.07 -3.97
N THR A 5 9.82 24.94 -3.01
CA THR A 5 9.76 24.60 -1.59
C THR A 5 8.39 24.95 -1.00
N TYR A 6 8.19 24.66 0.28
CA TYR A 6 6.96 25.03 0.98
C TYR A 6 7.22 25.53 2.40
N LEU A 7 6.30 26.34 2.91
CA LEU A 7 6.28 26.79 4.30
C LEU A 7 4.96 26.35 4.94
N ALA A 8 4.98 25.26 5.71
CA ALA A 8 3.81 24.77 6.43
C ALA A 8 3.75 25.24 7.89
N HIS A 9 4.88 25.62 8.48
CA HIS A 9 4.93 26.03 9.89
C HIS A 9 5.61 27.39 10.06
N PRO A 10 4.97 28.38 10.75
CA PRO A 10 5.47 29.75 10.89
C PRO A 10 6.90 29.88 11.46
N LYS A 11 7.34 28.94 12.30
CA LYS A 11 8.69 28.96 12.88
C LYS A 11 9.82 28.96 11.84
N TYR A 12 9.54 28.45 10.63
CA TYR A 12 10.51 28.42 9.53
C TYR A 12 10.45 29.65 8.61
N ALA A 13 9.59 30.62 8.90
CA ALA A 13 9.48 31.85 8.09
C ALA A 13 10.81 32.63 8.01
N VAL A 14 11.63 32.54 9.04
CA VAL A 14 12.95 33.16 9.07
C VAL A 14 13.92 32.58 8.04
N GLU A 15 13.70 31.36 7.59
CA GLU A 15 14.53 30.65 6.60
C GLU A 15 14.18 31.02 5.15
N ILE A 16 13.10 31.75 4.91
CA ILE A 16 12.69 32.14 3.55
C ILE A 16 13.79 32.92 2.84
N GLY A 17 14.51 33.77 3.57
CA GLY A 17 15.63 34.55 3.03
C GLY A 17 16.88 33.73 2.68
N ASN A 18 17.00 32.52 3.22
CA ASN A 18 18.18 31.66 3.07
C ASN A 18 17.97 30.57 1.98
N THR A 19 16.73 30.33 1.53
CA THR A 19 16.47 29.30 0.52
C THR A 19 16.94 29.74 -0.88
N ARG A 20 17.43 28.78 -1.66
CA ARG A 20 17.78 28.97 -3.07
C ARG A 20 16.67 28.48 -4.02
N ALA A 21 15.49 28.12 -3.51
CA ALA A 21 14.36 27.74 -4.34
C ALA A 21 13.91 28.92 -5.22
N SER A 22 13.34 28.64 -6.37
CA SER A 22 12.77 29.63 -7.29
C SER A 22 11.31 29.98 -6.97
N ALA A 23 10.61 29.06 -6.30
CA ALA A 23 9.23 29.25 -5.89
C ALA A 23 8.96 28.66 -4.50
N ILE A 24 7.92 29.18 -3.84
CA ILE A 24 7.50 28.72 -2.52
C ILE A 24 5.98 28.62 -2.43
N VAL A 25 5.50 27.53 -1.82
CA VAL A 25 4.09 27.34 -1.46
C VAL A 25 3.90 27.71 0.00
N LEU A 26 2.97 28.61 0.32
CA LEU A 26 2.76 29.13 1.67
C LEU A 26 1.31 29.56 1.89
N ALA A 27 0.93 29.72 3.17
CA ALA A 27 -0.45 30.10 3.52
C ALA A 27 -0.69 31.61 3.49
N GLN A 28 0.33 32.42 3.77
CA GLN A 28 0.22 33.87 3.87
C GLN A 28 1.43 34.54 3.24
N GLN A 29 1.20 35.65 2.53
CA GLN A 29 2.27 36.42 1.93
C GLN A 29 3.14 37.08 3.00
N PRO A 30 4.46 36.82 3.02
CA PRO A 30 5.38 37.50 3.92
C PRO A 30 5.62 38.94 3.46
N GLU A 31 6.01 39.82 4.39
CA GLU A 31 6.30 41.24 4.06
C GLU A 31 7.44 41.40 3.04
N LYS A 32 8.42 40.52 3.06
CA LYS A 32 9.55 40.51 2.11
C LYS A 32 9.80 39.10 1.61
N CYS A 33 9.62 38.88 0.31
CA CYS A 33 10.00 37.64 -0.35
C CYS A 33 10.27 37.92 -1.83
N SER A 34 11.41 37.46 -2.32
CA SER A 34 11.82 37.60 -3.73
C SER A 34 11.44 36.40 -4.58
N LEU A 35 10.89 35.36 -3.97
CA LEU A 35 10.51 34.12 -4.65
C LEU A 35 9.14 34.25 -5.33
N SER A 36 8.92 33.47 -6.38
CA SER A 36 7.56 33.26 -6.90
C SER A 36 6.72 32.55 -5.84
N MET A 37 5.52 33.06 -5.54
CA MET A 37 4.70 32.55 -4.44
C MET A 37 3.44 31.88 -4.96
N ILE A 38 3.11 30.71 -4.38
CA ILE A 38 1.83 30.03 -4.53
C ILE A 38 1.15 30.09 -3.17
N ILE A 39 0.12 30.95 -3.06
CA ILE A 39 -0.60 31.14 -1.79
C ILE A 39 -1.81 30.22 -1.76
N VAL A 40 -1.90 29.36 -0.75
CA VAL A 40 -2.93 28.35 -0.58
C VAL A 40 -3.27 28.15 0.89
N GLU A 41 -4.46 27.69 1.19
CA GLU A 41 -4.91 27.42 2.55
C GLU A 41 -4.05 26.34 3.26
N ASN A 42 -3.67 25.29 2.54
CA ASN A 42 -2.87 24.18 3.07
C ASN A 42 -1.61 23.95 2.20
N PRO A 43 -0.47 24.60 2.54
CA PRO A 43 0.76 24.50 1.77
C PRO A 43 1.32 23.07 1.65
N LEU A 44 1.23 22.27 2.71
CA LEU A 44 1.73 20.90 2.71
C LEU A 44 0.92 20.02 1.77
N TYR A 45 -0.40 20.15 1.80
CA TYR A 45 -1.27 19.41 0.88
C TYR A 45 -1.04 19.82 -0.58
N ALA A 46 -0.98 21.13 -0.85
CA ALA A 46 -0.69 21.61 -2.21
C ALA A 46 0.69 21.13 -2.71
N PHE A 47 1.70 21.13 -1.84
CA PHE A 47 3.02 20.62 -2.18
C PHE A 47 3.01 19.12 -2.46
N SER A 48 2.24 18.32 -1.70
CA SER A 48 2.05 16.89 -1.98
C SER A 48 1.42 16.64 -3.35
N LEU A 49 0.46 17.49 -3.77
CA LEU A 49 -0.12 17.41 -5.11
C LEU A 49 0.90 17.74 -6.21
N ILE A 50 1.77 18.72 -5.99
CA ILE A 50 2.86 19.07 -6.90
C ILE A 50 3.80 17.87 -7.06
N ILE A 51 4.25 17.27 -5.95
CA ILE A 51 5.10 16.07 -5.99
C ILE A 51 4.40 14.96 -6.76
N SER A 52 3.16 14.68 -6.44
CA SER A 52 2.38 13.62 -7.12
C SER A 52 2.26 13.87 -8.63
N ARG A 53 2.09 15.14 -9.05
CA ARG A 53 1.90 15.49 -10.45
C ARG A 53 3.19 15.46 -11.27
N PHE A 54 4.32 15.87 -10.70
CA PHE A 54 5.56 16.11 -11.42
C PHE A 54 6.66 15.08 -11.15
N CYS A 55 6.63 14.43 -9.99
CA CYS A 55 7.68 13.50 -9.57
C CYS A 55 7.23 12.03 -9.62
N VAL A 56 5.91 11.75 -9.56
CA VAL A 56 5.39 10.39 -9.64
C VAL A 56 5.09 10.05 -11.09
N GLN A 57 5.72 8.97 -11.58
CA GLN A 57 5.46 8.49 -12.94
C GLN A 57 4.06 7.86 -13.02
N PRO A 58 3.28 8.18 -14.08
CA PRO A 58 2.00 7.52 -14.31
C PRO A 58 2.18 6.00 -14.46
N HIS A 59 1.15 5.25 -14.07
CA HIS A 59 1.11 3.81 -14.34
C HIS A 59 1.31 3.55 -15.84
N SER A 60 2.30 2.71 -16.14
CA SER A 60 2.56 2.23 -17.50
C SER A 60 2.48 0.70 -17.48
N PRO A 61 1.45 0.09 -18.09
CA PRO A 61 1.26 -1.35 -18.02
C PRO A 61 2.43 -2.08 -18.67
N LYS A 62 2.93 -3.12 -17.98
CA LYS A 62 4.02 -3.98 -18.45
C LYS A 62 3.54 -5.32 -18.99
N GLY A 63 2.22 -5.61 -18.82
CA GLY A 63 1.67 -6.90 -19.15
C GLY A 63 2.15 -7.99 -18.18
N ILE A 64 2.15 -9.23 -18.65
CA ILE A 64 2.52 -10.41 -17.86
C ILE A 64 3.92 -10.86 -18.27
N ASN A 65 4.83 -10.90 -17.30
CA ASN A 65 6.17 -11.42 -17.54
C ASN A 65 6.13 -12.94 -17.70
N PRO A 66 6.84 -13.52 -18.69
CA PRO A 66 6.84 -14.97 -18.94
C PRO A 66 7.42 -15.82 -17.79
N GLN A 67 8.13 -15.22 -16.84
CA GLN A 67 8.62 -15.90 -15.63
C GLN A 67 7.61 -15.87 -14.47
N ALA A 68 6.43 -15.31 -14.67
CA ALA A 68 5.35 -15.41 -13.68
C ALA A 68 4.66 -16.78 -13.80
N VAL A 69 4.27 -17.33 -12.64
CA VAL A 69 3.51 -18.58 -12.55
C VAL A 69 2.05 -18.22 -12.25
N ILE A 70 1.14 -18.66 -13.09
CA ILE A 70 -0.30 -18.38 -12.95
C ILE A 70 -1.06 -19.71 -12.87
N GLY A 71 -1.85 -19.86 -11.81
CA GLY A 71 -2.68 -21.02 -11.55
C GLY A 71 -3.88 -21.14 -12.49
N GLN A 72 -4.77 -22.05 -12.16
CA GLN A 72 -5.99 -22.34 -12.95
C GLN A 72 -7.12 -21.36 -12.56
N ASP A 73 -8.01 -21.11 -13.53
CA ASP A 73 -9.23 -20.28 -13.36
C ASP A 73 -8.95 -18.86 -12.84
N VAL A 74 -7.78 -18.29 -13.15
CA VAL A 74 -7.40 -16.93 -12.79
C VAL A 74 -8.07 -15.93 -13.72
N THR A 75 -8.69 -14.89 -13.16
CA THR A 75 -9.24 -13.77 -13.91
C THR A 75 -8.33 -12.56 -13.78
N LEU A 76 -7.89 -12.03 -14.91
CA LEU A 76 -7.00 -10.86 -14.97
C LEU A 76 -7.70 -9.68 -15.62
N GLY A 77 -7.61 -8.51 -15.00
CA GLY A 77 -8.11 -7.26 -15.54
C GLY A 77 -7.24 -6.69 -16.66
N LYS A 78 -7.57 -5.47 -17.09
CA LYS A 78 -6.85 -4.73 -18.14
C LYS A 78 -5.70 -3.92 -17.54
N ASP A 79 -4.71 -3.61 -18.38
CA ASP A 79 -3.58 -2.71 -18.07
C ASP A 79 -2.80 -3.11 -16.81
N ILE A 80 -2.65 -4.42 -16.59
CA ILE A 80 -1.92 -4.99 -15.46
C ILE A 80 -0.41 -5.01 -15.69
N SER A 81 0.34 -5.11 -14.58
CA SER A 81 1.78 -5.33 -14.60
C SER A 81 2.13 -6.48 -13.65
N ILE A 82 2.42 -7.65 -14.19
CA ILE A 82 2.85 -8.82 -13.43
C ILE A 82 4.33 -9.06 -13.74
N TYR A 83 5.16 -8.81 -12.75
CA TYR A 83 6.61 -8.84 -12.86
C TYR A 83 7.18 -10.28 -12.78
N PRO A 84 8.49 -10.49 -13.03
CA PRO A 84 9.12 -11.79 -12.90
C PRO A 84 8.94 -12.41 -11.50
N PHE A 85 8.85 -13.74 -11.47
CA PHE A 85 8.77 -14.53 -10.23
C PHE A 85 7.54 -14.26 -9.36
N VAL A 86 6.53 -13.58 -9.89
CA VAL A 86 5.20 -13.53 -9.26
C VAL A 86 4.55 -14.91 -9.37
N THR A 87 3.98 -15.38 -8.27
CA THR A 87 3.19 -16.62 -8.23
C THR A 87 1.76 -16.30 -7.87
N ILE A 88 0.82 -16.68 -8.71
CA ILE A 88 -0.62 -16.53 -8.51
C ILE A 88 -1.25 -17.91 -8.43
N GLY A 89 -1.95 -18.17 -7.34
CA GLY A 89 -2.68 -19.40 -7.11
C GLY A 89 -3.91 -19.57 -7.99
N ASN A 90 -4.74 -20.54 -7.66
CA ASN A 90 -5.94 -20.87 -8.44
C ASN A 90 -7.13 -19.97 -8.05
N ARG A 91 -8.05 -19.74 -9.01
CA ARG A 91 -9.31 -18.99 -8.82
C ARG A 91 -9.11 -17.55 -8.28
N VAL A 92 -7.91 -16.99 -8.45
CA VAL A 92 -7.58 -15.62 -8.07
C VAL A 92 -8.20 -14.64 -9.06
N LYS A 93 -8.67 -13.50 -8.54
CA LYS A 93 -9.19 -12.39 -9.35
C LYS A 93 -8.33 -11.16 -9.16
N ILE A 94 -7.76 -10.63 -10.24
CA ILE A 94 -6.95 -9.42 -10.27
C ILE A 94 -7.68 -8.35 -11.08
N GLY A 95 -7.92 -7.20 -10.49
CA GLY A 95 -8.59 -6.06 -11.11
C GLY A 95 -7.73 -5.34 -12.14
N ASN A 96 -8.29 -4.26 -12.71
CA ASN A 96 -7.59 -3.45 -13.70
C ASN A 96 -6.45 -2.64 -13.07
N ARG A 97 -5.39 -2.37 -13.85
CA ARG A 97 -4.24 -1.53 -13.47
C ARG A 97 -3.54 -1.95 -12.17
N VAL A 98 -3.64 -3.22 -11.80
CA VAL A 98 -2.90 -3.78 -10.67
C VAL A 98 -1.45 -4.02 -11.08
N THR A 99 -0.54 -3.67 -10.18
CA THR A 99 0.89 -3.99 -10.31
C THR A 99 1.32 -4.96 -9.23
N LEU A 100 1.80 -6.13 -9.64
CA LEU A 100 2.42 -7.12 -8.77
C LEU A 100 3.92 -7.13 -9.07
N TYR A 101 4.71 -6.63 -8.12
CA TYR A 101 6.18 -6.54 -8.25
C TYR A 101 6.86 -7.90 -8.05
N PRO A 102 8.18 -8.01 -8.35
CA PRO A 102 8.88 -9.30 -8.33
C PRO A 102 8.76 -10.06 -7.00
N GLY A 103 8.55 -11.37 -7.09
CA GLY A 103 8.48 -12.25 -5.93
C GLY A 103 7.20 -12.14 -5.10
N VAL A 104 6.17 -11.45 -5.58
CA VAL A 104 4.84 -11.44 -4.93
C VAL A 104 4.21 -12.81 -5.04
N PHE A 105 3.64 -13.29 -3.93
CA PHE A 105 2.82 -14.50 -3.87
C PHE A 105 1.36 -14.13 -3.59
N VAL A 106 0.44 -14.70 -4.36
CA VAL A 106 -1.01 -14.56 -4.17
C VAL A 106 -1.63 -15.95 -4.08
N GLY A 107 -2.13 -16.31 -2.92
CA GLY A 107 -2.75 -17.61 -2.63
C GLY A 107 -4.13 -17.78 -3.26
N ASP A 108 -4.59 -19.02 -3.25
CA ASP A 108 -5.87 -19.46 -3.87
C ASP A 108 -7.07 -18.65 -3.36
N ASP A 109 -8.09 -18.50 -4.21
CA ASP A 109 -9.38 -17.86 -3.89
C ASP A 109 -9.26 -16.39 -3.42
N SER A 110 -8.11 -15.73 -3.67
CA SER A 110 -7.89 -14.32 -3.29
C SER A 110 -8.38 -13.35 -4.36
N VAL A 111 -8.72 -12.14 -3.93
CA VAL A 111 -9.20 -11.07 -4.80
C VAL A 111 -8.36 -9.82 -4.55
N ILE A 112 -7.88 -9.19 -5.62
CA ILE A 112 -7.23 -7.89 -5.59
C ILE A 112 -7.96 -6.99 -6.57
N GLU A 113 -8.60 -5.95 -6.04
CA GLU A 113 -9.37 -5.00 -6.85
C GLU A 113 -8.45 -4.02 -7.60
N GLU A 114 -9.02 -3.09 -8.35
CA GLU A 114 -8.31 -2.21 -9.27
C GLU A 114 -7.37 -1.20 -8.59
N ASP A 115 -6.37 -0.74 -9.36
CA ASP A 115 -5.40 0.30 -8.98
C ASP A 115 -4.49 -0.03 -7.78
N CYS A 116 -4.30 -1.31 -7.47
CA CYS A 116 -3.44 -1.73 -6.36
C CYS A 116 -1.96 -1.85 -6.76
N LEU A 117 -1.09 -1.47 -5.81
CA LEU A 117 0.37 -1.62 -5.91
C LEU A 117 0.85 -2.59 -4.84
N ILE A 118 1.31 -3.76 -5.27
CA ILE A 118 1.80 -4.82 -4.37
C ILE A 118 3.30 -4.96 -4.59
N TYR A 119 4.06 -4.43 -3.65
CA TYR A 119 5.52 -4.31 -3.73
C TYR A 119 6.27 -5.64 -3.59
N PRO A 120 7.60 -5.70 -3.90
CA PRO A 120 8.33 -6.95 -3.95
C PRO A 120 8.23 -7.79 -2.68
N HIS A 121 8.15 -9.12 -2.86
CA HIS A 121 8.15 -10.11 -1.78
C HIS A 121 6.98 -9.99 -0.78
N VAL A 122 5.88 -9.36 -1.17
CA VAL A 122 4.62 -9.43 -0.41
C VAL A 122 4.02 -10.82 -0.57
N SER A 123 3.55 -11.38 0.54
CA SER A 123 2.84 -12.66 0.57
C SER A 123 1.37 -12.44 0.94
N ILE A 124 0.49 -12.67 0.00
CA ILE A 124 -0.96 -12.65 0.18
C ILE A 124 -1.40 -14.10 0.23
N MET A 125 -1.84 -14.56 1.40
CA MET A 125 -2.26 -15.95 1.58
C MET A 125 -3.63 -16.19 0.94
N ASP A 126 -4.11 -17.44 0.98
CA ASP A 126 -5.41 -17.80 0.42
C ASP A 126 -6.59 -17.08 1.11
N LYS A 127 -7.67 -16.85 0.35
CA LYS A 127 -8.93 -16.22 0.82
C LYS A 127 -8.77 -14.80 1.36
N VAL A 128 -7.78 -14.06 0.88
CA VAL A 128 -7.61 -12.64 1.17
C VAL A 128 -8.36 -11.81 0.13
N SER A 129 -9.06 -10.78 0.60
CA SER A 129 -9.74 -9.81 -0.27
C SER A 129 -9.11 -8.43 -0.07
N ILE A 130 -8.62 -7.82 -1.14
CA ILE A 130 -8.00 -6.48 -1.15
C ILE A 130 -8.85 -5.57 -2.02
N GLY A 131 -9.31 -4.46 -1.44
CA GLY A 131 -10.08 -3.42 -2.11
C GLY A 131 -9.26 -2.60 -3.10
N LYS A 132 -9.81 -1.48 -3.55
CA LYS A 132 -9.23 -0.63 -4.59
C LYS A 132 -8.16 0.31 -4.04
N ARG A 133 -7.17 0.65 -4.88
CA ARG A 133 -6.13 1.65 -4.58
C ARG A 133 -5.36 1.35 -3.29
N VAL A 134 -5.21 0.07 -2.99
CA VAL A 134 -4.43 -0.39 -1.85
C VAL A 134 -2.95 -0.46 -2.24
N ILE A 135 -2.11 0.02 -1.33
CA ILE A 135 -0.66 -0.07 -1.45
C ILE A 135 -0.14 -0.99 -0.36
N VAL A 136 0.63 -2.01 -0.74
CA VAL A 136 1.26 -2.94 0.22
C VAL A 136 2.75 -2.93 -0.02
N HIS A 137 3.50 -2.46 0.97
CA HIS A 137 4.97 -2.37 0.88
C HIS A 137 5.67 -3.70 1.14
N SER A 138 6.93 -3.75 0.70
CA SER A 138 7.74 -4.97 0.58
C SER A 138 7.82 -5.80 1.85
N GLY A 139 7.82 -7.13 1.69
CA GLY A 139 8.00 -8.09 2.77
C GLY A 139 6.78 -8.29 3.67
N THR A 140 5.68 -7.60 3.42
CA THR A 140 4.44 -7.74 4.21
C THR A 140 3.75 -9.06 3.92
N VAL A 141 3.21 -9.68 4.99
CA VAL A 141 2.45 -10.92 4.94
C VAL A 141 1.01 -10.64 5.37
N ILE A 142 0.06 -11.01 4.51
CA ILE A 142 -1.38 -10.82 4.74
C ILE A 142 -2.04 -12.20 4.76
N GLY A 143 -2.66 -12.55 5.89
CA GLY A 143 -3.39 -13.80 6.06
C GLY A 143 -2.55 -14.94 6.65
N SER A 144 -1.47 -14.64 7.38
CA SER A 144 -0.79 -15.62 8.23
C SER A 144 -1.74 -16.16 9.30
N ASP A 145 -1.46 -17.36 9.80
CA ASP A 145 -2.23 -17.93 10.90
C ASP A 145 -2.07 -17.10 12.19
N GLY A 146 -3.18 -16.77 12.82
CA GLY A 146 -3.20 -16.16 14.14
C GLY A 146 -2.68 -17.09 15.23
N TYR A 147 -2.27 -16.52 16.36
CA TYR A 147 -1.79 -17.27 17.52
C TYR A 147 -2.99 -17.82 18.31
N GLY A 148 -3.40 -19.04 17.99
CA GLY A 148 -4.53 -19.73 18.62
C GLY A 148 -4.14 -21.13 19.07
N TYR A 149 -4.09 -21.37 20.40
CA TYR A 149 -3.80 -22.67 20.99
C TYR A 149 -4.69 -22.94 22.20
N VAL A 150 -5.02 -24.21 22.42
CA VAL A 150 -5.70 -24.70 23.62
C VAL A 150 -4.81 -25.73 24.32
N SER A 151 -4.69 -25.63 25.63
CA SER A 151 -3.94 -26.61 26.42
C SER A 151 -4.89 -27.74 26.84
N ASN A 152 -4.48 -29.00 26.58
CA ASN A 152 -5.17 -30.17 27.04
C ASN A 152 -4.13 -31.24 27.44
N ASN A 153 -4.24 -31.77 28.65
CA ASN A 153 -3.31 -32.79 29.21
C ASN A 153 -1.83 -32.38 29.09
N GLY A 154 -1.49 -31.13 29.39
CA GLY A 154 -0.13 -30.59 29.36
C GLY A 154 0.46 -30.39 27.96
N LYS A 155 -0.36 -30.48 26.88
CA LYS A 155 0.05 -30.27 25.50
C LYS A 155 -0.73 -29.08 24.89
N HIS A 156 -0.06 -28.30 24.05
CA HIS A 156 -0.69 -27.25 23.27
C HIS A 156 -1.19 -27.81 21.94
N HIS A 157 -2.47 -27.63 21.68
CA HIS A 157 -3.12 -28.00 20.43
C HIS A 157 -3.44 -26.72 19.64
N LYS A 158 -2.96 -26.65 18.39
CA LYS A 158 -3.26 -25.51 17.51
C LYS A 158 -4.76 -25.46 17.18
N ILE A 159 -5.34 -24.28 17.30
CA ILE A 159 -6.67 -23.99 16.78
C ILE A 159 -6.51 -23.61 15.29
N PRO A 160 -7.07 -24.38 14.34
CA PRO A 160 -6.98 -24.06 12.92
C PRO A 160 -7.52 -22.66 12.62
N GLN A 161 -6.79 -21.91 11.81
CA GLN A 161 -7.16 -20.58 11.37
C GLN A 161 -7.73 -20.69 9.94
N VAL A 162 -9.05 -20.76 9.79
CA VAL A 162 -9.72 -21.06 8.52
C VAL A 162 -10.46 -19.86 7.92
N GLY A 163 -10.43 -18.74 8.62
CA GLY A 163 -11.00 -17.48 8.15
C GLY A 163 -10.12 -16.80 7.09
N GLY A 164 -10.42 -15.55 6.79
CA GLY A 164 -9.71 -14.74 5.81
C GLY A 164 -9.34 -13.36 6.34
N VAL A 165 -8.85 -12.50 5.44
CA VAL A 165 -8.60 -11.09 5.68
C VAL A 165 -9.36 -10.28 4.64
N LEU A 166 -9.94 -9.16 5.07
CA LEU A 166 -10.52 -8.14 4.20
C LEU A 166 -9.78 -6.82 4.41
N ILE A 167 -9.19 -6.31 3.35
CA ILE A 167 -8.61 -4.97 3.30
C ILE A 167 -9.53 -4.12 2.44
N GLU A 168 -10.10 -3.06 3.02
CA GLU A 168 -10.97 -2.15 2.29
C GLU A 168 -10.16 -1.17 1.41
N ASP A 169 -10.84 -0.28 0.66
CA ASP A 169 -10.23 0.65 -0.28
C ASP A 169 -9.30 1.66 0.40
N ASP A 170 -8.35 2.22 -0.37
CA ASP A 170 -7.50 3.35 0.01
C ASP A 170 -6.58 3.07 1.22
N VAL A 171 -6.36 1.79 1.56
CA VAL A 171 -5.45 1.37 2.64
C VAL A 171 -4.01 1.39 2.16
N GLU A 172 -3.10 1.79 3.04
CA GLU A 172 -1.66 1.65 2.80
C GLU A 172 -1.02 0.90 3.96
N ILE A 173 -0.22 -0.12 3.62
CA ILE A 173 0.40 -1.03 4.57
C ILE A 173 1.91 -0.96 4.40
N GLY A 174 2.60 -0.59 5.48
CA GLY A 174 4.06 -0.47 5.54
C GLY A 174 4.80 -1.79 5.29
N SER A 175 6.11 -1.71 5.26
CA SER A 175 6.99 -2.87 5.01
C SER A 175 7.06 -3.81 6.20
N ASN A 176 7.17 -5.12 5.93
CA ASN A 176 7.32 -6.16 6.95
C ASN A 176 6.21 -6.13 8.02
N VAL A 177 5.00 -5.80 7.61
CA VAL A 177 3.80 -5.90 8.44
C VAL A 177 3.28 -7.33 8.38
N SER A 178 2.74 -7.84 9.50
CA SER A 178 2.01 -9.11 9.53
C SER A 178 0.55 -8.85 9.89
N ILE A 179 -0.36 -9.35 9.07
CA ILE A 179 -1.82 -9.27 9.32
C ILE A 179 -2.35 -10.70 9.36
N ASP A 180 -2.77 -11.14 10.55
CA ASP A 180 -3.24 -12.50 10.74
C ASP A 180 -4.68 -12.67 10.24
N ARG A 181 -4.95 -13.84 9.66
CA ARG A 181 -6.32 -14.24 9.32
C ARG A 181 -7.14 -14.51 10.57
N ALA A 182 -8.41 -14.32 10.50
CA ALA A 182 -9.32 -14.71 11.55
C ALA A 182 -9.32 -16.23 11.75
N ALA A 183 -9.56 -16.68 12.98
CA ALA A 183 -9.83 -18.10 13.24
C ALA A 183 -11.09 -18.55 12.49
N LEU A 184 -12.15 -17.76 12.58
CA LEU A 184 -13.40 -17.88 11.84
C LEU A 184 -13.85 -16.48 11.40
N GLY A 185 -14.43 -16.34 10.21
CA GLY A 185 -14.83 -15.05 9.65
C GLY A 185 -13.66 -14.30 9.02
N LYS A 186 -13.50 -13.01 9.32
CA LYS A 186 -12.47 -12.15 8.70
C LYS A 186 -11.83 -11.20 9.71
N THR A 187 -10.53 -10.99 9.60
CA THR A 187 -9.82 -9.81 10.10
C THR A 187 -10.08 -8.68 9.11
N ILE A 188 -10.45 -7.47 9.55
CA ILE A 188 -10.91 -6.41 8.65
C ILE A 188 -10.10 -5.13 8.87
N ILE A 189 -9.40 -4.69 7.84
CA ILE A 189 -8.73 -3.39 7.79
C ILE A 189 -9.63 -2.41 7.05
N LYS A 190 -10.11 -1.40 7.75
CA LYS A 190 -11.09 -0.45 7.23
C LYS A 190 -10.49 0.53 6.24
N ARG A 191 -11.36 1.09 5.39
CA ARG A 191 -11.01 2.08 4.36
C ARG A 191 -10.13 3.20 4.88
N GLY A 192 -9.09 3.52 4.11
CA GLY A 192 -8.21 4.67 4.36
C GLY A 192 -7.22 4.47 5.51
N THR A 193 -7.21 3.31 6.17
CA THR A 193 -6.24 3.00 7.24
C THR A 193 -4.81 3.09 6.70
N LYS A 194 -3.92 3.70 7.49
CA LYS A 194 -2.48 3.76 7.23
C LYS A 194 -1.75 3.01 8.32
N ILE A 195 -0.98 2.00 7.94
CA ILE A 195 -0.25 1.11 8.83
C ILE A 195 1.24 1.34 8.58
N ASP A 196 1.97 1.67 9.64
CA ASP A 196 3.42 1.90 9.54
C ASP A 196 4.18 0.57 9.42
N ASN A 197 5.47 0.65 9.13
CA ASN A 197 6.34 -0.51 9.00
C ASN A 197 6.40 -1.31 10.32
N LEU A 198 6.62 -2.64 10.21
CA LEU A 198 6.84 -3.55 11.34
C LEU A 198 5.66 -3.66 12.32
N VAL A 199 4.45 -3.32 11.91
CA VAL A 199 3.24 -3.48 12.72
C VAL A 199 2.75 -4.93 12.64
N GLN A 200 2.32 -5.48 13.79
CA GLN A 200 1.59 -6.74 13.89
C GLN A 200 0.11 -6.48 14.14
N ILE A 201 -0.74 -7.02 13.29
CA ILE A 201 -2.21 -7.01 13.47
C ILE A 201 -2.66 -8.45 13.72
N ALA A 202 -3.19 -8.67 14.92
CA ALA A 202 -3.68 -9.97 15.34
C ALA A 202 -4.98 -10.38 14.62
N HIS A 203 -5.36 -11.64 14.77
CA HIS A 203 -6.58 -12.19 14.18
C HIS A 203 -7.86 -11.59 14.79
N ASN A 204 -8.93 -11.56 14.00
CA ASN A 204 -10.28 -11.16 14.44
C ASN A 204 -10.40 -9.70 14.95
N VAL A 205 -9.59 -8.78 14.46
CA VAL A 205 -9.76 -7.32 14.65
C VAL A 205 -10.58 -6.70 13.54
#